data_a215a7bcd75afe5f634ceca4bb952fd5
#
_entry.id   a215a7bcd75afe5f634ceca4bb952fd5
#
_cell.length_a   1.000
_cell.length_b   1.000
_cell.length_c   1.000
_cell.angle_alpha   90.00
_cell.angle_beta   90.00
_cell.angle_gamma   90.00
#
_symmetry.space_group_name_H-M   'P 1'
#
loop_
_entity.id
_entity.type
_entity.pdbx_description
1 polymer ?
#
loop_
_entity_poly.entity_id
_entity_poly.type
_entity_poly.pdbx_seq_one_letter_code
_entity_poly.pdbx_strand_id
1 'polypeptide(L)'
;KMINSILKRLKFILFFAAFLLVAPRAFAFDIDIADSATPDESAVNQTVAVFLSSPQASSVTVTYSTADGTATAGQDYTALTNQTITFAPNETVKAISIPIIADTLDEDAETIFVNLTATTSGNIVNSQAVVTIIDDDNPPSITISDEIAANENAAPTNLTVTLSAASSKDVTVDYATADSTATAGADY
;
A
#
# COMPACT_ATOMS: atom_id res chain seq x y z
N LYS A 1 23.96 -32.76 93.65
CA LYS A 1 22.51 -33.03 93.47
C LYS A 1 22.03 -32.23 92.36
N MET A 2 21.73 -32.94 91.32
CA MET A 2 20.94 -32.66 90.15
C MET A 2 20.86 -31.23 89.60
N ILE A 3 21.70 -31.04 88.59
CA ILE A 3 21.60 -29.86 87.70
C ILE A 3 20.76 -30.28 86.51
N ASN A 4 19.57 -29.73 86.43
CA ASN A 4 18.74 -29.95 85.27
C ASN A 4 19.08 -28.92 84.19
N SER A 5 19.72 -29.38 83.17
CA SER A 5 20.09 -28.61 81.99
C SER A 5 18.79 -28.39 81.14
N ILE A 6 18.32 -27.17 81.13
CA ILE A 6 17.27 -26.75 80.24
C ILE A 6 17.91 -26.35 78.91
N LEU A 7 17.89 -27.32 77.96
CA LEU A 7 18.24 -27.04 76.57
C LEU A 7 17.12 -26.24 75.90
N LYS A 8 17.25 -24.91 75.89
CA LYS A 8 16.34 -24.08 75.10
C LYS A 8 16.70 -24.29 73.63
N ARG A 9 15.84 -25.05 72.93
CA ARG A 9 15.89 -25.14 71.47
C ARG A 9 15.43 -23.80 70.92
N LEU A 10 16.37 -22.98 70.46
CA LEU A 10 16.13 -21.80 69.71
C LEU A 10 15.71 -22.23 68.27
N LYS A 11 14.41 -22.26 68.02
CA LYS A 11 13.93 -22.44 66.65
C LYS A 11 14.24 -21.17 65.87
N PHE A 12 15.28 -21.23 65.05
CA PHE A 12 15.55 -20.22 64.05
C PHE A 12 14.48 -20.39 62.96
N ILE A 13 13.44 -19.55 63.03
CA ILE A 13 12.46 -19.45 61.94
C ILE A 13 13.13 -18.63 60.85
N LEU A 14 13.68 -19.33 59.82
CA LEU A 14 14.16 -18.70 58.62
C LEU A 14 12.92 -18.18 57.86
N PHE A 15 12.62 -16.89 58.01
CA PHE A 15 11.63 -16.24 57.16
C PHE A 15 12.27 -16.09 55.77
N PHE A 16 12.00 -17.09 54.88
CA PHE A 16 12.25 -16.94 53.48
C PHE A 16 11.24 -15.93 52.93
N ALA A 17 11.60 -14.64 52.96
CA ALA A 17 10.88 -13.65 52.21
C ALA A 17 11.05 -14.02 50.72
N ALA A 18 10.09 -14.75 50.16
CA ALA A 18 9.98 -14.89 48.72
C ALA A 18 9.78 -13.47 48.17
N PHE A 19 10.84 -12.84 47.76
CA PHE A 19 10.80 -11.64 46.96
C PHE A 19 10.20 -12.07 45.61
N LEU A 20 8.89 -11.99 45.55
CA LEU A 20 8.19 -12.20 44.30
C LEU A 20 8.67 -11.09 43.36
N LEU A 21 9.64 -11.43 42.52
CA LEU A 21 10.10 -10.56 41.44
C LEU A 21 8.86 -10.42 40.50
N VAL A 22 7.99 -9.47 40.78
CA VAL A 22 7.01 -9.04 39.81
C VAL A 22 7.82 -8.43 38.69
N ALA A 23 8.12 -9.24 37.68
CA ALA A 23 8.64 -8.69 36.45
C ALA A 23 7.72 -7.53 36.06
N PRO A 24 8.26 -6.35 35.76
CA PRO A 24 7.42 -5.27 35.29
C PRO A 24 6.64 -5.85 34.10
N ARG A 25 5.32 -5.88 34.20
CA ARG A 25 4.48 -6.07 33.01
C ARG A 25 4.89 -4.94 32.10
N ALA A 26 5.65 -5.27 31.09
CA ALA A 26 5.79 -4.37 29.97
C ALA A 26 4.35 -4.03 29.57
N PHE A 27 3.95 -2.78 29.74
CA PHE A 27 2.69 -2.33 29.21
C PHE A 27 2.72 -2.66 27.74
N ALA A 28 1.85 -3.59 27.32
CA ALA A 28 1.74 -3.92 25.92
C ALA A 28 1.37 -2.61 25.20
N PHE A 29 2.20 -2.17 24.30
CA PHE A 29 1.90 -1.06 23.41
C PHE A 29 1.45 -1.64 22.08
N ASP A 30 0.67 -0.86 21.37
CA ASP A 30 0.12 -1.25 20.09
C ASP A 30 0.92 -0.61 18.96
N ILE A 31 0.99 -1.32 17.85
CA ILE A 31 1.59 -0.90 16.60
C ILE A 31 0.47 -0.84 15.58
N ASP A 32 0.34 0.29 14.91
CA ASP A 32 -0.69 0.58 13.95
C ASP A 32 -0.07 1.13 12.66
N ILE A 33 -0.74 0.93 11.54
CA ILE A 33 -0.39 1.47 10.23
C ILE A 33 -1.60 2.15 9.61
N ALA A 34 -1.42 3.35 9.03
CA ALA A 34 -2.49 4.12 8.44
C ALA A 34 -2.54 3.95 6.91
N ASP A 35 -3.76 3.93 6.37
CA ASP A 35 -3.97 4.05 4.93
C ASP A 35 -3.43 5.36 4.39
N SER A 36 -3.07 5.39 3.12
CA SER A 36 -2.49 6.55 2.46
C SER A 36 -2.93 6.60 0.98
N ALA A 37 -2.80 7.78 0.38
CA ALA A 37 -2.99 7.97 -1.05
C ALA A 37 -1.92 8.94 -1.57
N THR A 38 -1.45 8.71 -2.81
CA THR A 38 -0.60 9.68 -3.51
C THR A 38 -1.46 10.87 -3.95
N PRO A 39 -0.90 12.07 -4.08
CA PRO A 39 -1.59 13.16 -4.78
C PRO A 39 -1.80 12.81 -6.27
N ASP A 40 -0.77 12.17 -6.89
CA ASP A 40 -0.75 11.64 -8.25
C ASP A 40 0.38 10.61 -8.37
N GLU A 41 0.42 9.84 -9.46
CA GLU A 41 1.45 8.82 -9.68
C GLU A 41 2.82 9.40 -10.06
N SER A 42 2.90 10.67 -10.51
CA SER A 42 4.17 11.36 -10.76
C SER A 42 5.00 11.56 -9.49
N ALA A 43 4.41 11.30 -8.30
CA ALA A 43 5.15 11.27 -7.05
C ALA A 43 6.14 10.09 -7.03
N VAL A 44 7.43 10.40 -6.91
CA VAL A 44 8.52 9.39 -6.93
C VAL A 44 8.40 8.37 -5.80
N ASN A 45 7.79 8.76 -4.67
CA ASN A 45 7.61 7.90 -3.51
C ASN A 45 6.32 8.24 -2.78
N GLN A 46 5.62 7.21 -2.37
CA GLN A 46 4.52 7.32 -1.41
C GLN A 46 4.97 6.93 -0.02
N THR A 47 4.51 7.66 0.99
CA THR A 47 4.83 7.39 2.39
C THR A 47 3.63 6.89 3.17
N VAL A 48 3.85 5.85 3.97
CA VAL A 48 2.86 5.26 4.87
C VAL A 48 3.36 5.38 6.30
N ALA A 49 2.54 5.93 7.19
CA ALA A 49 2.93 6.13 8.58
C ALA A 49 2.62 4.88 9.44
N VAL A 50 3.61 4.50 10.25
CA VAL A 50 3.49 3.46 11.28
C VAL A 50 3.65 4.12 12.64
N PHE A 51 2.80 3.73 13.59
CA PHE A 51 2.68 4.37 14.89
C PHE A 51 2.90 3.36 16.02
N LEU A 52 3.53 3.83 17.11
CA LEU A 52 3.47 3.17 18.42
C LEU A 52 2.51 3.94 19.32
N SER A 53 1.62 3.25 20.01
CA SER A 53 0.62 3.87 20.92
C SER A 53 1.27 4.56 22.13
N SER A 54 2.53 4.26 22.44
CA SER A 54 3.30 4.91 23.49
C SER A 54 4.80 4.81 23.24
N PRO A 55 5.60 5.82 23.70
CA PRO A 55 7.07 5.79 23.56
C PRO A 55 7.67 4.63 24.36
N GLN A 56 8.70 4.00 23.79
CA GLN A 56 9.40 2.86 24.39
C GLN A 56 10.83 3.26 24.78
N ALA A 57 11.32 2.72 25.91
CA ALA A 57 12.68 2.98 26.38
C ALA A 57 13.76 2.27 25.56
N SER A 58 13.38 1.22 24.82
CA SER A 58 14.24 0.45 23.93
C SER A 58 13.75 0.58 22.49
N SER A 59 14.65 0.36 21.53
CA SER A 59 14.27 0.34 20.12
C SER A 59 13.29 -0.79 19.80
N VAL A 60 12.35 -0.48 18.90
CA VAL A 60 11.36 -1.44 18.37
C VAL A 60 11.57 -1.56 16.87
N THR A 61 11.76 -2.78 16.38
CA THR A 61 11.89 -3.05 14.94
C THR A 61 10.64 -3.75 14.45
N VAL A 62 10.08 -3.25 13.35
CA VAL A 62 8.91 -3.80 12.67
C VAL A 62 9.34 -4.24 11.28
N THR A 63 8.98 -5.48 10.91
CA THR A 63 9.19 -6.03 9.56
C THR A 63 7.93 -5.83 8.73
N TYR A 64 8.09 -5.46 7.47
CA TYR A 64 7.00 -5.22 6.55
C TYR A 64 7.32 -5.67 5.13
N SER A 65 6.28 -5.86 4.33
CA SER A 65 6.34 -6.15 2.90
C SER A 65 5.18 -5.46 2.19
N THR A 66 5.34 -5.14 0.92
CA THR A 66 4.23 -4.76 0.04
C THR A 66 3.63 -5.99 -0.64
N ALA A 67 2.39 -5.87 -1.09
CA ALA A 67 1.72 -6.84 -1.95
C ALA A 67 0.79 -6.11 -2.92
N ASP A 68 0.57 -6.70 -4.10
CA ASP A 68 -0.32 -6.17 -5.10
C ASP A 68 -1.77 -6.11 -4.57
N GLY A 69 -2.42 -5.01 -4.87
CA GLY A 69 -3.86 -4.84 -4.82
C GLY A 69 -4.40 -4.87 -6.25
N THR A 70 -4.82 -3.71 -6.79
CA THR A 70 -5.03 -3.55 -8.23
C THR A 70 -3.74 -3.14 -8.94
N ALA A 71 -2.86 -2.39 -8.28
CA ALA A 71 -1.52 -2.06 -8.77
C ALA A 71 -0.61 -3.28 -8.79
N THR A 72 0.25 -3.39 -9.81
CA THR A 72 1.15 -4.51 -10.09
C THR A 72 2.60 -4.14 -9.85
N ALA A 73 3.29 -4.89 -9.01
CA ALA A 73 4.71 -4.68 -8.75
C ALA A 73 5.57 -4.77 -10.03
N GLY A 74 6.40 -3.77 -10.25
CA GLY A 74 7.28 -3.66 -11.42
C GLY A 74 6.65 -2.92 -12.60
N GLN A 75 5.35 -2.61 -12.54
CA GLN A 75 4.66 -1.69 -13.46
C GLN A 75 4.39 -0.38 -12.72
N ASP A 76 3.65 -0.41 -11.63
CA ASP A 76 3.11 0.75 -10.94
C ASP A 76 3.90 1.14 -9.67
N TYR A 77 4.64 0.19 -9.10
CA TYR A 77 5.48 0.41 -7.93
C TYR A 77 6.61 -0.60 -7.80
N THR A 78 7.63 -0.27 -6.99
CA THR A 78 8.70 -1.22 -6.66
C THR A 78 8.34 -2.01 -5.40
N ALA A 79 8.25 -3.34 -5.52
CA ALA A 79 7.95 -4.22 -4.40
C ALA A 79 9.00 -4.15 -3.29
N LEU A 80 8.53 -4.12 -2.05
CA LEU A 80 9.35 -4.17 -0.84
C LEU A 80 9.10 -5.51 -0.13
N THR A 81 10.14 -6.30 0.04
CA THR A 81 10.03 -7.64 0.65
C THR A 81 10.88 -7.73 1.90
N ASN A 82 10.28 -8.14 3.03
CA ASN A 82 10.95 -8.33 4.32
C ASN A 82 11.84 -7.16 4.74
N GLN A 83 11.39 -5.94 4.46
CA GLN A 83 12.06 -4.73 4.90
C GLN A 83 11.80 -4.46 6.38
N THR A 84 12.62 -3.62 7.00
CA THR A 84 12.45 -3.26 8.41
C THR A 84 12.50 -1.76 8.61
N ILE A 85 11.67 -1.27 9.55
CA ILE A 85 11.80 0.06 10.14
C ILE A 85 12.12 -0.12 11.63
N THR A 86 12.95 0.77 12.16
CA THR A 86 13.32 0.75 13.58
C THR A 86 12.98 2.08 14.23
N PHE A 87 12.11 2.02 15.22
CA PHE A 87 11.82 3.13 16.13
C PHE A 87 12.98 3.23 17.13
N ALA A 88 13.62 4.39 17.22
CA ALA A 88 14.58 4.68 18.27
C ALA A 88 13.88 4.81 19.64
N PRO A 89 14.60 4.76 20.77
CA PRO A 89 14.02 5.02 22.06
C PRO A 89 13.24 6.34 22.09
N ASN A 90 12.02 6.30 22.61
CA ASN A 90 11.04 7.40 22.68
C ASN A 90 10.45 7.86 21.33
N GLU A 91 10.76 7.23 20.23
CA GLU A 91 10.14 7.50 18.94
C GLU A 91 8.81 6.73 18.83
N THR A 92 7.77 7.38 18.29
CA THR A 92 6.41 6.81 18.17
C THR A 92 5.85 6.83 16.75
N VAL A 93 6.56 7.43 15.80
CA VAL A 93 6.13 7.50 14.39
C VAL A 93 7.31 7.19 13.48
N LYS A 94 7.08 6.36 12.48
CA LYS A 94 7.99 6.09 11.35
C LYS A 94 7.21 6.10 10.05
N ALA A 95 7.88 6.45 8.97
CA ALA A 95 7.35 6.37 7.63
C ALA A 95 8.01 5.21 6.87
N ILE A 96 7.19 4.43 6.17
CA ILE A 96 7.61 3.53 5.11
C ILE A 96 7.54 4.31 3.81
N SER A 97 8.58 4.27 2.99
CA SER A 97 8.62 4.89 1.67
C SER A 97 8.51 3.79 0.61
N ILE A 98 7.51 3.90 -0.26
CA ILE A 98 7.25 2.97 -1.37
C ILE A 98 7.56 3.72 -2.66
N PRO A 99 8.54 3.26 -3.48
CA PRO A 99 8.80 3.88 -4.77
C PRO A 99 7.64 3.59 -5.74
N ILE A 100 7.07 4.65 -6.29
CA ILE A 100 6.05 4.61 -7.34
C ILE A 100 6.74 4.68 -8.70
N ILE A 101 6.19 4.03 -9.70
CA ILE A 101 6.66 4.03 -11.08
C ILE A 101 5.61 4.77 -11.89
N ALA A 102 5.90 6.02 -12.24
CA ALA A 102 5.06 6.81 -13.12
C ALA A 102 5.24 6.39 -14.58
N ASP A 103 4.17 6.46 -15.35
CA ASP A 103 4.23 6.28 -16.80
C ASP A 103 3.41 7.36 -17.56
N THR A 104 2.70 7.06 -18.63
CA THR A 104 1.89 8.00 -19.42
C THR A 104 0.60 7.35 -19.91
N LEU A 105 0.16 6.33 -19.21
CA LEU A 105 -0.99 5.52 -19.56
C LEU A 105 -2.20 5.95 -18.73
N ASP A 106 -3.23 6.49 -19.35
CA ASP A 106 -4.50 6.81 -18.68
C ASP A 106 -5.10 5.56 -18.02
N GLU A 107 -5.12 5.54 -16.69
CA GLU A 107 -5.48 4.40 -15.85
C GLU A 107 -6.53 4.77 -14.79
N ASP A 108 -7.17 3.77 -14.21
CA ASP A 108 -7.97 3.96 -13.02
C ASP A 108 -7.07 4.02 -11.78
N ALA A 109 -7.49 4.72 -10.73
CA ALA A 109 -6.75 4.71 -9.46
C ALA A 109 -6.57 3.29 -8.92
N GLU A 110 -5.36 2.97 -8.50
CA GLU A 110 -4.94 1.63 -8.13
C GLU A 110 -4.53 1.51 -6.67
N THR A 111 -4.38 0.28 -6.18
CA THR A 111 -4.10 0.02 -4.77
C THR A 111 -2.93 -0.93 -4.56
N ILE A 112 -2.13 -0.63 -3.52
CA ILE A 112 -1.05 -1.48 -2.98
C ILE A 112 -1.41 -1.82 -1.53
N PHE A 113 -1.10 -3.02 -1.07
CA PHE A 113 -1.14 -3.37 0.34
C PHE A 113 0.24 -3.25 0.97
N VAL A 114 0.31 -2.65 2.17
CA VAL A 114 1.50 -2.67 3.03
C VAL A 114 1.18 -3.51 4.26
N ASN A 115 1.91 -4.60 4.43
CA ASN A 115 1.66 -5.58 5.47
C ASN A 115 2.77 -5.54 6.53
N LEU A 116 2.43 -5.29 7.79
CA LEU A 116 3.31 -5.49 8.93
C LEU A 116 3.30 -6.98 9.29
N THR A 117 4.45 -7.64 9.23
CA THR A 117 4.54 -9.10 9.36
C THR A 117 5.13 -9.57 10.67
N ALA A 118 5.99 -8.76 11.30
CA ALA A 118 6.62 -9.10 12.58
C ALA A 118 7.06 -7.85 13.34
N THR A 119 7.23 -7.99 14.64
CA THR A 119 7.81 -6.97 15.52
C THR A 119 8.70 -7.60 16.58
N THR A 120 9.72 -6.88 17.06
CA THR A 120 10.55 -7.31 18.18
C THR A 120 9.84 -7.19 19.53
N SER A 121 8.84 -6.30 19.65
CA SER A 121 8.01 -6.12 20.85
C SER A 121 6.74 -5.34 20.52
N GLY A 122 5.73 -5.39 21.40
CA GLY A 122 4.41 -4.80 21.21
C GLY A 122 3.46 -5.70 20.42
N ASN A 123 2.24 -5.22 20.22
CA ASN A 123 1.19 -5.92 19.48
C ASN A 123 0.89 -5.17 18.18
N ILE A 124 0.90 -5.85 17.06
CA ILE A 124 0.40 -5.29 15.79
C ILE A 124 -1.14 -5.41 15.85
N VAL A 125 -1.84 -4.28 16.00
CA VAL A 125 -3.31 -4.22 16.08
C VAL A 125 -3.95 -3.99 14.72
N ASN A 126 -3.28 -3.23 13.85
CA ASN A 126 -3.58 -3.13 12.44
C ASN A 126 -2.34 -3.54 11.66
N SER A 127 -2.45 -4.64 10.92
CA SER A 127 -1.31 -5.24 10.22
C SER A 127 -1.25 -4.88 8.74
N GLN A 128 -2.25 -4.18 8.21
CA GLN A 128 -2.32 -3.85 6.79
C GLN A 128 -2.82 -2.43 6.58
N ALA A 129 -2.14 -1.71 5.70
CA ALA A 129 -2.62 -0.45 5.14
C ALA A 129 -2.86 -0.61 3.64
N VAL A 130 -3.84 0.14 3.15
CA VAL A 130 -4.10 0.34 1.71
C VAL A 130 -3.44 1.64 1.29
N VAL A 131 -2.64 1.58 0.23
CA VAL A 131 -2.07 2.74 -0.46
C VAL A 131 -2.77 2.86 -1.79
N THR A 132 -3.35 4.03 -2.08
CA THR A 132 -3.96 4.31 -3.38
C THR A 132 -3.00 5.14 -4.21
N ILE A 133 -2.72 4.70 -5.43
CA ILE A 133 -2.04 5.46 -6.49
C ILE A 133 -3.13 6.16 -7.29
N ILE A 134 -2.99 7.44 -7.53
CA ILE A 134 -3.94 8.23 -8.32
C ILE A 134 -3.27 8.56 -9.65
N ASP A 135 -3.91 8.16 -10.75
CA ASP A 135 -3.51 8.47 -12.11
C ASP A 135 -3.60 9.99 -12.38
N ASP A 136 -2.60 10.57 -13.04
CA ASP A 136 -2.57 11.97 -13.45
C ASP A 136 -2.45 12.15 -14.98
N ASP A 137 -2.57 11.07 -15.74
CA ASP A 137 -2.53 11.08 -17.17
C ASP A 137 -3.88 11.43 -17.80
N ASN A 138 -3.81 12.07 -18.97
CA ASN A 138 -5.00 12.50 -19.64
C ASN A 138 -5.57 11.41 -20.55
N PRO A 139 -6.91 11.24 -20.59
CA PRO A 139 -7.54 10.35 -21.54
C PRO A 139 -7.12 10.67 -22.98
N PRO A 140 -6.91 9.66 -23.83
CA PRO A 140 -6.56 9.89 -25.24
C PRO A 140 -7.70 10.57 -25.99
N SER A 141 -7.38 11.43 -26.93
CA SER A 141 -8.35 11.96 -27.89
C SER A 141 -8.58 10.97 -29.03
N ILE A 142 -9.79 11.00 -29.59
CA ILE A 142 -10.20 10.18 -30.73
C ILE A 142 -10.25 11.06 -31.98
N THR A 143 -9.67 10.59 -33.06
CA THR A 143 -9.77 11.21 -34.39
C THR A 143 -10.25 10.20 -35.43
N ILE A 144 -10.95 10.69 -36.46
CA ILE A 144 -11.31 9.89 -37.63
C ILE A 144 -10.66 10.50 -38.87
N SER A 145 -10.16 9.66 -39.77
CA SER A 145 -9.56 10.12 -41.02
C SER A 145 -10.62 10.61 -42.00
N ASP A 146 -10.30 11.65 -42.80
CA ASP A 146 -11.01 11.94 -44.02
C ASP A 146 -10.57 10.97 -45.13
N GLU A 147 -11.50 10.48 -45.92
CA GLU A 147 -11.22 9.61 -47.07
C GLU A 147 -11.95 10.12 -48.33
N ILE A 148 -11.31 10.00 -49.46
CA ILE A 148 -11.85 10.33 -50.77
C ILE A 148 -11.84 9.05 -51.59
N ALA A 149 -13.05 8.53 -51.90
CA ALA A 149 -13.18 7.41 -52.84
C ALA A 149 -12.77 7.83 -54.26
N ALA A 150 -11.97 7.00 -54.94
CA ALA A 150 -11.49 7.33 -56.28
C ALA A 150 -12.61 7.30 -57.33
N ASN A 151 -13.59 6.41 -57.19
CA ASN A 151 -14.78 6.28 -58.01
C ASN A 151 -15.75 5.31 -57.34
N GLU A 152 -17.03 5.30 -57.77
CA GLU A 152 -18.11 4.45 -57.25
C GLU A 152 -17.84 2.93 -57.38
N ASN A 153 -17.02 2.53 -58.32
CA ASN A 153 -16.66 1.12 -58.53
C ASN A 153 -15.43 0.70 -57.70
N ALA A 154 -14.89 1.58 -56.88
CA ALA A 154 -13.76 1.24 -55.99
C ALA A 154 -14.22 0.26 -54.90
N ALA A 155 -13.26 -0.43 -54.31
CA ALA A 155 -13.54 -1.22 -53.10
C ALA A 155 -14.05 -0.33 -51.95
N PRO A 156 -14.72 -0.89 -50.95
CA PRO A 156 -15.22 -0.11 -49.81
C PRO A 156 -14.13 0.81 -49.24
N THR A 157 -14.52 2.06 -49.00
CA THR A 157 -13.64 3.04 -48.36
C THR A 157 -13.54 2.75 -46.88
N ASN A 158 -12.33 2.70 -46.38
CA ASN A 158 -12.06 2.47 -44.95
C ASN A 158 -11.75 3.80 -44.26
N LEU A 159 -12.54 4.15 -43.27
CA LEU A 159 -12.24 5.25 -42.36
C LEU A 159 -11.40 4.70 -41.21
N THR A 160 -10.33 5.39 -40.84
CA THR A 160 -9.48 5.02 -39.72
C THR A 160 -9.82 5.87 -38.50
N VAL A 161 -10.15 5.19 -37.39
CA VAL A 161 -10.30 5.81 -36.09
C VAL A 161 -9.01 5.60 -35.32
N THR A 162 -8.43 6.67 -34.81
CA THR A 162 -7.13 6.66 -34.14
C THR A 162 -7.22 7.29 -32.78
N LEU A 163 -6.61 6.65 -31.75
CA LEU A 163 -6.35 7.25 -30.44
C LEU A 163 -5.04 8.03 -30.48
N SER A 164 -4.99 9.17 -29.76
CA SER A 164 -3.75 9.99 -29.65
C SER A 164 -2.68 9.32 -28.82
N ALA A 165 -3.05 8.44 -27.86
CA ALA A 165 -2.17 7.68 -26.98
C ALA A 165 -2.82 6.34 -26.61
N ALA A 166 -2.09 5.46 -25.97
CA ALA A 166 -2.64 4.26 -25.35
C ALA A 166 -3.46 4.65 -24.09
N SER A 167 -4.39 3.80 -23.70
CA SER A 167 -5.11 3.87 -22.43
C SER A 167 -5.29 2.45 -21.93
N SER A 168 -5.23 2.22 -20.62
CA SER A 168 -5.58 0.93 -20.02
C SER A 168 -7.09 0.75 -19.89
N LYS A 169 -7.86 1.83 -20.08
CA LYS A 169 -9.32 1.82 -20.05
C LYS A 169 -9.91 1.42 -21.41
N ASP A 170 -11.06 0.77 -21.38
CA ASP A 170 -11.84 0.51 -22.61
C ASP A 170 -12.31 1.83 -23.21
N VAL A 171 -11.85 2.14 -24.43
CA VAL A 171 -12.28 3.31 -25.19
C VAL A 171 -13.26 2.87 -26.26
N THR A 172 -14.50 3.34 -26.17
CA THR A 172 -15.57 3.04 -27.12
C THR A 172 -15.95 4.28 -27.93
N VAL A 173 -16.34 4.09 -29.19
CA VAL A 173 -16.84 5.15 -30.06
C VAL A 173 -18.09 4.67 -30.81
N ASP A 174 -19.13 5.47 -30.76
CA ASP A 174 -20.29 5.29 -31.59
C ASP A 174 -20.08 6.02 -32.92
N TYR A 175 -20.45 5.39 -34.02
CA TYR A 175 -20.37 6.00 -35.34
C TYR A 175 -21.64 5.78 -36.14
N ALA A 176 -21.96 6.71 -37.02
CA ALA A 176 -23.06 6.63 -37.94
C ALA A 176 -22.72 7.39 -39.24
N THR A 177 -23.28 6.94 -40.33
CA THR A 177 -23.26 7.69 -41.58
C THR A 177 -24.50 8.60 -41.67
N ALA A 178 -24.39 9.71 -42.38
CA ALA A 178 -25.51 10.60 -42.68
C ALA A 178 -25.40 11.11 -44.11
N ASP A 179 -26.54 11.31 -44.76
CA ASP A 179 -26.62 11.87 -46.09
C ASP A 179 -26.05 13.30 -46.12
N SER A 180 -25.33 13.62 -47.19
CA SER A 180 -24.93 14.96 -47.57
C SER A 180 -25.30 15.19 -49.02
N THR A 181 -24.34 15.13 -49.94
CA THR A 181 -24.62 15.08 -51.40
C THR A 181 -24.85 13.65 -51.88
N ALA A 182 -24.34 12.66 -51.16
CA ALA A 182 -24.58 11.24 -51.35
C ALA A 182 -25.76 10.78 -50.48
N THR A 183 -26.58 9.84 -50.97
CA THR A 183 -27.82 9.36 -50.34
C THR A 183 -27.69 7.89 -49.98
N ALA A 184 -28.08 7.54 -48.77
CA ALA A 184 -28.06 6.16 -48.29
C ALA A 184 -28.91 5.23 -49.14
N GLY A 185 -28.36 4.06 -49.49
CA GLY A 185 -29.03 3.06 -50.34
C GLY A 185 -28.99 3.32 -51.84
N ALA A 186 -28.53 4.51 -52.28
CA ALA A 186 -28.28 4.83 -53.68
C ALA A 186 -26.75 4.96 -53.95
N ASP A 187 -26.06 5.69 -53.09
CA ASP A 187 -24.64 6.03 -53.26
C ASP A 187 -23.74 5.37 -52.22
N TYR A 188 -24.27 4.87 -51.07
CA TYR A 188 -23.55 4.11 -50.04
C TYR A 188 -24.44 3.20 -49.21
#